data_4aa815ee2d26aa6e431afc3d2f8972f9
#
_entry.id   4aa815ee2d26aa6e431afc3d2f8972f9
#
_cell.length_a   1.000
_cell.length_b   1.000
_cell.length_c   1.000
_cell.angle_alpha   90.00
_cell.angle_beta   90.00
_cell.angle_gamma   90.00
#
_symmetry.space_group_name_H-M   'P 1'
#
loop_
_entity.id
_entity.type
_entity.pdbx_description
1 polymer ?
#
loop_
_entity_poly.entity_id
_entity_poly.type
_entity_poly.pdbx_seq_one_letter_code
_entity_poly.pdbx_strand_id
1 'polypeptide(L)'
;MPSSALNWEPRPLPEPAAPDLFADAFRWHEKFLPPVQQGDRLLLASERDTLALGSAAVLALNAPLQAGTSLMQHCATAPDAPLAQMLHALGALLRQGLVQPVLHSDLNGHGYLQPDFSAPPVRLQASEQIDIVLLTAALDSTAACHWAAAVATQAPAPAPAPLTIVFCDDYLDPRLGAIDAGQRAAGRPWLLVRPAGEQAMAGPLFTPHAGTASACWHCLAHRWQRNHPARAAQGGPPHDSGRCPPVRAGADLIATRLQALLPTVQRLLAHTDAAQTVWTLEPSQAHPVAARPQCPHCGTPGLMALRQREPIAPVPGTHAARADGGWRSVPAETTVQRLSRQVSPLTGVIARVTPLTAETDEALTVYRSEIFRTPAPGSGFLAAPPTQLCLGKGLSAMQARASAMCEAVERYAAFHQGDEA
;
A
#
# COMPACT_ATOMS: atom_id res chain seq x y z
N MET A 1 21.56 -61.69 13.12
CA MET A 1 22.39 -60.55 12.76
C MET A 1 21.53 -59.28 12.95
N PRO A 2 21.78 -58.46 13.97
CA PRO A 2 21.00 -57.25 14.16
C PRO A 2 21.54 -56.13 13.23
N SER A 3 20.63 -55.55 12.48
CA SER A 3 20.83 -54.36 11.63
C SER A 3 21.07 -53.13 12.53
N SER A 4 22.29 -52.61 12.49
CA SER A 4 22.61 -51.32 13.14
C SER A 4 22.05 -50.18 12.28
N ALA A 5 20.91 -49.66 12.67
CA ALA A 5 20.41 -48.37 12.16
C ALA A 5 21.36 -47.25 12.62
N LEU A 6 22.07 -46.67 11.68
CA LEU A 6 22.83 -45.44 11.90
C LEU A 6 21.83 -44.29 12.20
N ASN A 7 21.70 -43.97 13.49
CA ASN A 7 21.04 -42.74 13.89
C ASN A 7 21.91 -41.52 13.48
N TRP A 8 21.58 -40.95 12.34
CA TRP A 8 22.14 -39.65 11.93
C TRP A 8 21.32 -38.56 12.57
N GLU A 9 21.81 -37.97 13.65
CA GLU A 9 21.27 -36.70 14.16
C GLU A 9 21.94 -35.57 13.39
N PRO A 10 21.15 -34.69 12.70
CA PRO A 10 21.71 -33.51 12.07
C PRO A 10 22.33 -32.62 13.13
N ARG A 11 23.63 -32.36 13.06
CA ARG A 11 24.26 -31.34 13.87
C ARG A 11 23.56 -30.02 13.57
N PRO A 12 23.11 -29.28 14.62
CA PRO A 12 22.61 -27.91 14.40
C PRO A 12 23.73 -27.11 13.72
N LEU A 13 23.37 -26.41 12.65
CA LEU A 13 24.27 -25.48 12.00
C LEU A 13 24.70 -24.45 13.06
N PRO A 14 25.99 -24.09 13.13
CA PRO A 14 26.44 -23.06 14.07
C PRO A 14 25.65 -21.80 13.81
N GLU A 15 25.11 -21.18 14.87
CA GLU A 15 24.48 -19.86 14.76
C GLU A 15 25.49 -18.91 14.11
N PRO A 16 25.06 -18.12 13.12
CA PRO A 16 25.93 -17.14 12.50
C PRO A 16 26.48 -16.21 13.58
N ALA A 17 27.80 -16.01 13.58
CA ALA A 17 28.43 -15.10 14.50
C ALA A 17 27.77 -13.72 14.41
N ALA A 18 27.59 -13.06 15.57
CA ALA A 18 27.06 -11.69 15.57
C ALA A 18 27.98 -10.79 14.73
N PRO A 19 27.41 -9.92 13.87
CA PRO A 19 28.22 -9.09 12.99
C PRO A 19 29.04 -8.07 13.78
N ASP A 20 30.30 -7.85 13.35
CA ASP A 20 31.17 -6.81 13.89
C ASP A 20 30.74 -5.45 13.32
N LEU A 21 30.12 -4.60 14.17
CA LEU A 21 29.61 -3.29 13.77
C LEU A 21 30.68 -2.33 13.25
N PHE A 22 31.96 -2.55 13.54
CA PHE A 22 33.05 -1.72 13.06
C PHE A 22 33.69 -2.25 11.77
N ALA A 23 33.97 -3.54 11.74
CA ALA A 23 34.71 -4.18 10.65
C ALA A 23 33.83 -4.62 9.47
N ASP A 24 32.59 -5.04 9.76
CA ASP A 24 31.68 -5.47 8.70
C ASP A 24 31.04 -4.27 7.98
N ALA A 25 30.73 -4.48 6.71
CA ALA A 25 29.99 -3.50 5.90
C ALA A 25 28.50 -3.68 6.08
N PHE A 26 27.79 -2.57 6.18
CA PHE A 26 26.33 -2.54 6.27
C PHE A 26 25.75 -1.62 5.19
N ARG A 27 24.48 -1.84 4.88
CA ARG A 27 23.68 -0.97 4.01
C ARG A 27 22.29 -0.79 4.58
N TRP A 28 21.58 0.22 4.11
CA TRP A 28 20.14 0.31 4.36
C TRP A 28 19.44 -0.96 3.89
N HIS A 29 18.45 -1.40 4.67
CA HIS A 29 17.70 -2.60 4.29
C HIS A 29 17.06 -2.38 2.92
N GLU A 30 17.15 -3.38 2.04
CA GLU A 30 16.71 -3.32 0.64
C GLU A 30 15.23 -2.98 0.44
N LYS A 31 14.39 -3.11 1.47
CA LYS A 31 12.99 -2.67 1.42
C LYS A 31 12.83 -1.15 1.33
N PHE A 32 13.84 -0.36 1.68
CA PHE A 32 13.76 1.09 1.62
C PHE A 32 14.32 1.63 0.32
N LEU A 33 13.63 2.63 -0.23
CA LEU A 33 14.19 3.49 -1.27
C LEU A 33 15.45 4.19 -0.76
N PRO A 34 16.34 4.66 -1.65
CA PRO A 34 17.48 5.46 -1.25
C PRO A 34 17.04 6.58 -0.30
N PRO A 35 17.65 6.68 0.89
CA PRO A 35 17.22 7.66 1.87
C PRO A 35 17.40 9.09 1.36
N VAL A 36 16.44 9.97 1.69
CA VAL A 36 16.49 11.39 1.33
C VAL A 36 16.67 12.21 2.58
N GLN A 37 17.69 13.05 2.61
CA GLN A 37 17.92 13.98 3.72
C GLN A 37 17.10 15.24 3.52
N GLN A 38 16.31 15.61 4.53
CA GLN A 38 15.56 16.86 4.60
C GLN A 38 15.89 17.57 5.92
N GLY A 39 16.71 18.61 5.84
CA GLY A 39 17.21 19.31 7.02
C GLY A 39 18.03 18.39 7.94
N ASP A 40 17.63 18.31 9.20
CA ASP A 40 18.22 17.49 10.24
C ASP A 40 17.67 16.05 10.33
N ARG A 41 16.90 15.62 9.34
CA ARG A 41 16.26 14.31 9.31
C ARG A 41 16.55 13.54 8.03
N LEU A 42 16.59 12.23 8.17
CA LEU A 42 16.69 11.27 7.09
C LEU A 42 15.33 10.58 6.90
N LEU A 43 14.78 10.67 5.71
CA LEU A 43 13.53 10.03 5.34
C LEU A 43 13.82 8.68 4.70
N LEU A 44 13.33 7.61 5.31
CA LEU A 44 13.29 6.26 4.76
C LEU A 44 11.86 5.95 4.33
N ALA A 45 11.66 5.50 3.11
CA ALA A 45 10.36 5.02 2.66
C ALA A 45 10.46 3.65 2.01
N SER A 46 9.53 2.77 2.34
CA SER A 46 9.33 1.47 1.70
C SER A 46 7.94 1.39 1.07
N GLU A 47 7.55 0.22 0.60
CA GLU A 47 6.19 0.00 0.12
C GLU A 47 5.13 0.19 1.22
N ARG A 48 5.49 -0.05 2.48
CA ARG A 48 4.56 -0.03 3.63
C ARG A 48 4.83 1.09 4.59
N ASP A 49 6.12 1.38 4.83
CA ASP A 49 6.55 2.19 5.95
C ASP A 49 7.20 3.50 5.48
N THR A 50 7.05 4.51 6.29
CA THR A 50 7.79 5.77 6.16
C THR A 50 8.29 6.15 7.53
N LEU A 51 9.60 6.35 7.63
CA LEU A 51 10.30 6.68 8.87
C LEU A 51 11.09 7.97 8.67
N ALA A 52 11.06 8.82 9.68
CA ALA A 52 11.92 10.01 9.75
C ALA A 52 12.89 9.85 10.93
N LEU A 53 14.16 9.74 10.63
CA LEU A 53 15.24 9.56 11.61
C LEU A 53 15.97 10.87 11.80
N GLY A 54 16.00 11.41 13.02
CA GLY A 54 16.54 12.73 13.34
C GLY A 54 17.65 12.69 14.38
N SER A 55 18.77 12.03 14.08
CA SER A 55 19.95 11.99 14.95
C SER A 55 21.20 12.30 14.15
N ALA A 56 22.08 13.14 14.68
CA ALA A 56 23.37 13.47 14.07
C ALA A 56 24.19 12.20 13.73
N ALA A 57 24.14 11.19 14.60
CA ALA A 57 24.81 9.92 14.38
C ALA A 57 24.21 9.13 13.22
N VAL A 58 22.87 9.15 13.06
CA VAL A 58 22.18 8.50 11.94
C VAL A 58 22.45 9.23 10.63
N LEU A 59 22.50 10.56 10.65
CA LEU A 59 22.88 11.36 9.47
C LEU A 59 24.32 11.06 9.05
N ALA A 60 25.26 10.94 10.01
CA ALA A 60 26.64 10.56 9.74
C ALA A 60 26.77 9.12 9.17
N LEU A 61 25.86 8.21 9.55
CA LEU A 61 25.81 6.85 9.02
C LEU A 61 25.29 6.78 7.57
N ASN A 62 24.60 7.81 7.09
CA ASN A 62 23.97 7.72 5.78
C ASN A 62 24.95 7.45 4.63
N ALA A 63 26.07 8.15 4.60
CA ALA A 63 27.09 7.98 3.56
C ALA A 63 27.68 6.55 3.53
N PRO A 64 28.24 6.01 4.64
CA PRO A 64 28.75 4.64 4.63
C PRO A 64 27.67 3.59 4.34
N LEU A 65 26.44 3.75 4.83
CA LEU A 65 25.32 2.82 4.56
C LEU A 65 24.85 2.87 3.11
N GLN A 66 24.87 4.02 2.44
CA GLN A 66 24.56 4.11 1.01
C GLN A 66 25.67 3.50 0.15
N ALA A 67 26.93 3.69 0.57
CA ALA A 67 28.09 3.12 -0.13
C ALA A 67 28.28 1.62 0.14
N GLY A 68 27.63 1.06 1.17
CA GLY A 68 27.85 -0.32 1.61
C GLY A 68 29.28 -0.54 2.12
N THR A 69 29.85 0.44 2.81
CA THR A 69 31.20 0.38 3.38
C THR A 69 31.18 0.17 4.88
N SER A 70 32.27 -0.42 5.45
CA SER A 70 32.39 -0.56 6.89
C SER A 70 32.70 0.77 7.57
N LEU A 71 32.40 0.89 8.88
CA LEU A 71 32.79 2.06 9.66
C LEU A 71 34.31 2.21 9.76
N MET A 72 35.04 1.12 9.76
CA MET A 72 36.52 1.13 9.70
C MET A 72 37.01 1.84 8.43
N GLN A 73 36.44 1.51 7.25
CA GLN A 73 36.79 2.17 5.98
C GLN A 73 36.36 3.63 5.97
N HIS A 74 35.17 3.93 6.50
CA HIS A 74 34.66 5.30 6.56
C HIS A 74 35.54 6.20 7.44
N CYS A 75 35.93 5.74 8.64
CA CYS A 75 36.81 6.51 9.56
C CYS A 75 38.23 6.73 9.01
N ALA A 76 38.68 5.86 8.11
CA ALA A 76 39.97 6.08 7.43
C ALA A 76 39.97 7.31 6.53
N THR A 77 38.78 7.69 6.00
CA THR A 77 38.59 8.87 5.13
C THR A 77 37.97 10.06 5.86
N ALA A 78 37.37 9.84 7.03
CA ALA A 78 36.73 10.84 7.88
C ALA A 78 37.15 10.65 9.35
N PRO A 79 38.37 11.01 9.72
CA PRO A 79 38.92 10.72 11.06
C PRO A 79 38.19 11.42 12.23
N ASP A 80 37.53 12.54 11.96
CA ASP A 80 36.73 13.30 12.93
C ASP A 80 35.29 12.77 13.12
N ALA A 81 34.93 11.66 12.47
CA ALA A 81 33.62 11.08 12.59
C ALA A 81 33.31 10.64 14.04
N PRO A 82 32.08 10.85 14.56
CA PRO A 82 31.72 10.51 15.94
C PRO A 82 31.50 8.99 16.10
N LEU A 83 32.55 8.20 15.97
CA LEU A 83 32.53 6.74 15.85
C LEU A 83 31.71 6.05 16.95
N ALA A 84 31.88 6.44 18.23
CA ALA A 84 31.15 5.80 19.32
C ALA A 84 29.63 5.99 19.19
N GLN A 85 29.20 7.18 18.76
CA GLN A 85 27.78 7.48 18.52
C GLN A 85 27.27 6.74 17.27
N MET A 86 28.08 6.63 16.22
CA MET A 86 27.74 5.89 15.00
C MET A 86 27.59 4.40 15.28
N LEU A 87 28.50 3.78 16.05
CA LEU A 87 28.37 2.36 16.42
C LEU A 87 27.11 2.10 17.25
N HIS A 88 26.80 2.97 18.22
CA HIS A 88 25.56 2.84 18.99
C HIS A 88 24.32 2.95 18.10
N ALA A 89 24.29 3.94 17.20
CA ALA A 89 23.18 4.14 16.27
C ALA A 89 23.07 2.97 15.29
N LEU A 90 24.17 2.48 14.73
CA LEU A 90 24.18 1.33 13.82
C LEU A 90 23.60 0.07 14.48
N GLY A 91 24.02 -0.21 15.74
CA GLY A 91 23.45 -1.31 16.51
C GLY A 91 21.95 -1.17 16.76
N ALA A 92 21.47 0.05 17.00
CA ALA A 92 20.04 0.31 17.15
C ALA A 92 19.27 0.10 15.83
N LEU A 93 19.80 0.60 14.71
CA LEU A 93 19.20 0.42 13.37
C LEU A 93 19.18 -1.06 12.97
N LEU A 94 20.23 -1.81 13.29
CA LEU A 94 20.30 -3.25 13.01
C LEU A 94 19.23 -4.03 13.79
N ARG A 95 19.10 -3.76 15.11
CA ARG A 95 18.04 -4.39 15.93
C ARG A 95 16.62 -4.07 15.44
N GLN A 96 16.41 -2.92 14.81
CA GLN A 96 15.12 -2.52 14.24
C GLN A 96 14.91 -3.04 12.82
N GLY A 97 15.88 -3.74 12.24
CA GLY A 97 15.79 -4.23 10.85
C GLY A 97 15.79 -3.12 9.81
N LEU A 98 16.38 -1.95 10.12
CA LEU A 98 16.48 -0.82 9.19
C LEU A 98 17.74 -0.87 8.34
N VAL A 99 18.74 -1.62 8.78
CA VAL A 99 19.99 -1.90 8.06
C VAL A 99 20.24 -3.40 8.02
N GLN A 100 21.07 -3.83 7.08
CA GLN A 100 21.47 -5.23 6.93
C GLN A 100 22.96 -5.33 6.60
N PRO A 101 23.64 -6.43 6.96
CA PRO A 101 25.01 -6.69 6.52
C PRO A 101 25.09 -6.79 4.99
N VAL A 102 26.18 -6.32 4.41
CA VAL A 102 26.50 -6.50 2.98
C VAL A 102 27.14 -7.88 2.83
N LEU A 103 26.43 -8.81 2.23
CA LEU A 103 26.99 -10.12 1.89
C LEU A 103 27.80 -10.02 0.59
N HIS A 104 28.86 -10.80 0.46
CA HIS A 104 29.74 -10.80 -0.72
C HIS A 104 28.97 -11.13 -2.03
N SER A 105 27.86 -11.87 -1.95
CA SER A 105 26.96 -12.17 -3.06
C SER A 105 26.12 -10.97 -3.53
N ASP A 106 26.01 -9.93 -2.71
CA ASP A 106 25.13 -8.78 -2.95
C ASP A 106 25.79 -7.66 -3.75
N LEU A 107 27.09 -7.77 -4.04
CA LEU A 107 27.84 -6.79 -4.82
C LEU A 107 27.40 -6.69 -6.30
N ASN A 108 26.53 -7.59 -6.76
CA ASN A 108 26.03 -7.64 -8.13
C ASN A 108 24.67 -6.95 -8.34
N GLY A 109 24.38 -5.89 -7.60
CA GLY A 109 23.28 -4.97 -7.94
C GLY A 109 21.89 -5.47 -7.54
N HIS A 110 21.71 -5.86 -6.29
CA HIS A 110 20.42 -6.23 -5.74
C HIS A 110 19.83 -5.09 -4.90
N GLY A 111 18.65 -4.65 -5.24
CA GLY A 111 17.91 -3.70 -4.46
C GLY A 111 16.48 -3.65 -4.93
N TYR A 112 16.21 -2.96 -5.98
CA TYR A 112 14.87 -2.78 -6.51
C TYR A 112 14.80 -3.28 -7.94
N LEU A 113 13.68 -3.92 -8.30
CA LEU A 113 13.30 -4.00 -9.69
C LEU A 113 13.06 -2.56 -10.13
N GLN A 114 13.86 -2.05 -11.06
CA GLN A 114 13.48 -0.81 -11.75
C GLN A 114 12.51 -1.22 -12.87
N PRO A 115 11.20 -0.98 -12.72
CA PRO A 115 10.26 -1.34 -13.77
C PRO A 115 10.59 -0.50 -15.01
N ASP A 116 10.79 -1.15 -16.13
CA ASP A 116 10.85 -0.46 -17.40
C ASP A 116 9.44 -0.18 -17.90
N PHE A 117 8.92 1.00 -17.58
CA PHE A 117 7.59 1.43 -18.01
C PHE A 117 7.52 1.74 -19.51
N SER A 118 8.67 1.82 -20.22
CA SER A 118 8.73 1.99 -21.68
C SER A 118 8.57 0.68 -22.42
N ALA A 119 8.85 -0.45 -21.76
CA ALA A 119 8.67 -1.78 -22.36
C ALA A 119 7.19 -2.04 -22.69
N PRO A 120 6.88 -2.54 -23.88
CA PRO A 120 5.51 -2.86 -24.23
C PRO A 120 4.97 -3.98 -23.36
N PRO A 121 3.65 -3.96 -23.04
CA PRO A 121 3.01 -5.06 -22.33
C PRO A 121 3.10 -6.37 -23.12
N VAL A 122 3.48 -7.48 -22.45
CA VAL A 122 3.40 -8.81 -23.05
C VAL A 122 1.96 -9.31 -22.92
N ARG A 123 1.33 -9.64 -24.05
CA ARG A 123 -0.05 -10.12 -24.11
C ARG A 123 -0.05 -11.60 -24.47
N LEU A 124 -0.79 -12.38 -23.68
CA LEU A 124 -0.90 -13.82 -23.82
C LEU A 124 -2.39 -14.22 -23.73
N GLN A 125 -2.73 -15.36 -24.28
CA GLN A 125 -4.05 -15.96 -24.10
C GLN A 125 -3.86 -17.28 -23.36
N ALA A 126 -4.40 -17.36 -22.14
CA ALA A 126 -4.34 -18.60 -21.34
C ALA A 126 -5.47 -19.57 -21.69
N SER A 127 -6.62 -19.05 -22.12
CA SER A 127 -7.78 -19.84 -22.58
C SER A 127 -8.70 -18.95 -23.42
N GLU A 128 -9.78 -19.49 -23.98
CA GLU A 128 -10.81 -18.70 -24.66
C GLU A 128 -11.48 -17.66 -23.74
N GLN A 129 -11.42 -17.86 -22.43
CA GLN A 129 -12.07 -17.03 -21.41
C GLN A 129 -11.10 -16.14 -20.64
N ILE A 130 -9.78 -16.32 -20.78
CA ILE A 130 -8.79 -15.58 -20.02
C ILE A 130 -7.65 -15.06 -20.91
N ASP A 131 -7.55 -13.74 -20.96
CA ASP A 131 -6.42 -13.00 -21.49
C ASP A 131 -5.46 -12.63 -20.36
N ILE A 132 -4.16 -12.56 -20.63
CA ILE A 132 -3.13 -12.15 -19.69
C ILE A 132 -2.37 -10.96 -20.25
N VAL A 133 -2.05 -10.01 -19.38
CA VAL A 133 -1.14 -8.92 -19.66
C VAL A 133 -0.03 -8.93 -18.60
N LEU A 134 1.23 -9.05 -19.03
CA LEU A 134 2.38 -8.95 -18.15
C LEU A 134 2.99 -7.55 -18.25
N LEU A 135 3.06 -6.85 -17.13
CA LEU A 135 3.75 -5.59 -16.94
C LEU A 135 4.97 -5.75 -16.02
N THR A 136 5.32 -6.98 -15.69
CA THR A 136 6.40 -7.37 -14.78
C THR A 136 7.40 -8.27 -15.50
N ALA A 137 8.69 -8.11 -15.19
CA ALA A 137 9.73 -9.05 -15.57
C ALA A 137 9.96 -10.15 -14.51
N ALA A 138 9.29 -10.06 -13.36
CA ALA A 138 9.47 -10.99 -12.25
C ALA A 138 8.69 -12.32 -12.44
N LEU A 139 7.78 -12.38 -13.42
CA LEU A 139 6.95 -13.55 -13.72
C LEU A 139 7.10 -13.93 -15.20
N ASP A 140 7.50 -15.17 -15.46
CA ASP A 140 7.56 -15.70 -16.82
C ASP A 140 6.16 -16.03 -17.39
N SER A 141 6.09 -16.07 -18.71
CA SER A 141 4.83 -16.29 -19.44
C SER A 141 4.21 -17.65 -19.14
N THR A 142 5.02 -18.68 -18.93
CA THR A 142 4.56 -20.07 -18.68
C THR A 142 3.89 -20.14 -17.31
N ALA A 143 4.55 -19.62 -16.27
CA ALA A 143 4.01 -19.59 -14.91
C ALA A 143 2.70 -18.75 -14.85
N ALA A 144 2.65 -17.61 -15.56
CA ALA A 144 1.45 -16.79 -15.65
C ALA A 144 0.27 -17.57 -16.29
N CYS A 145 0.52 -18.25 -17.41
CA CYS A 145 -0.51 -19.05 -18.09
C CYS A 145 -0.99 -20.21 -17.22
N HIS A 146 -0.08 -20.95 -16.56
CA HIS A 146 -0.46 -22.04 -15.68
C HIS A 146 -1.33 -21.56 -14.52
N TRP A 147 -0.96 -20.46 -13.90
CA TRP A 147 -1.75 -19.89 -12.80
C TRP A 147 -3.13 -19.41 -13.26
N ALA A 148 -3.20 -18.73 -14.41
CA ALA A 148 -4.46 -18.28 -14.98
C ALA A 148 -5.39 -19.45 -15.39
N ALA A 149 -4.83 -20.55 -15.87
CA ALA A 149 -5.57 -21.79 -16.12
C ALA A 149 -6.17 -22.36 -14.83
N ALA A 150 -5.43 -22.33 -13.72
CA ALA A 150 -5.94 -22.75 -12.41
C ALA A 150 -7.09 -21.83 -11.93
N VAL A 151 -7.01 -20.52 -12.21
CA VAL A 151 -8.12 -19.58 -11.95
C VAL A 151 -9.37 -19.97 -12.77
N ALA A 152 -9.19 -20.28 -14.05
CA ALA A 152 -10.31 -20.64 -14.95
C ALA A 152 -11.05 -21.92 -14.53
N THR A 153 -10.29 -22.96 -14.11
CA THR A 153 -10.88 -24.27 -13.72
C THR A 153 -11.73 -24.19 -12.46
N GLN A 154 -11.52 -23.18 -11.64
CA GLN A 154 -12.16 -23.04 -10.32
C GLN A 154 -13.13 -21.86 -10.25
N ALA A 155 -13.31 -21.12 -11.34
CA ALA A 155 -14.29 -20.04 -11.42
C ALA A 155 -15.74 -20.62 -11.40
N PRO A 156 -16.68 -20.02 -10.64
CA PRO A 156 -18.01 -20.59 -10.41
C PRO A 156 -18.93 -20.62 -11.64
N ALA A 157 -18.64 -19.88 -12.69
CA ALA A 157 -19.31 -19.93 -13.99
C ALA A 157 -18.49 -19.15 -15.03
N PRO A 158 -18.56 -19.47 -16.33
CA PRO A 158 -17.94 -18.64 -17.35
C PRO A 158 -18.54 -17.24 -17.29
N ALA A 159 -17.67 -16.24 -17.10
CA ALA A 159 -18.08 -14.85 -17.19
C ALA A 159 -18.68 -14.59 -18.59
N PRO A 160 -19.67 -13.70 -18.73
CA PRO A 160 -20.29 -13.39 -20.02
C PRO A 160 -19.32 -12.73 -21.02
N ALA A 161 -18.14 -12.34 -20.56
CA ALA A 161 -17.05 -11.77 -21.36
C ALA A 161 -15.70 -12.30 -20.87
N PRO A 162 -14.68 -12.40 -21.74
CA PRO A 162 -13.34 -12.81 -21.34
C PRO A 162 -12.77 -11.91 -20.25
N LEU A 163 -12.18 -12.53 -19.22
CA LEU A 163 -11.49 -11.86 -18.14
C LEU A 163 -10.05 -11.53 -18.57
N THR A 164 -9.60 -10.31 -18.34
CA THR A 164 -8.17 -9.98 -18.49
C THR A 164 -7.50 -9.96 -17.12
N ILE A 165 -6.46 -10.77 -16.92
CA ILE A 165 -5.62 -10.75 -15.71
C ILE A 165 -4.35 -9.95 -16.02
N VAL A 166 -4.08 -8.93 -15.24
CA VAL A 166 -2.93 -8.05 -15.40
C VAL A 166 -1.97 -8.25 -14.23
N PHE A 167 -0.80 -8.79 -14.53
CA PHE A 167 0.29 -8.88 -13.56
C PHE A 167 1.17 -7.64 -13.64
N CYS A 168 1.38 -6.97 -12.51
CA CYS A 168 2.18 -5.75 -12.44
C CYS A 168 3.09 -5.75 -11.21
N ASP A 169 4.12 -4.93 -11.26
CA ASP A 169 5.03 -4.69 -10.13
C ASP A 169 4.56 -3.52 -9.27
N ASP A 170 3.82 -2.57 -9.85
CA ASP A 170 3.30 -1.40 -9.15
C ASP A 170 1.86 -1.10 -9.61
N TYR A 171 0.97 -0.86 -8.66
CA TYR A 171 -0.41 -0.43 -8.93
C TYR A 171 -0.51 1.00 -9.52
N LEU A 172 0.60 1.74 -9.50
CA LEU A 172 0.74 3.03 -10.18
C LEU A 172 1.46 2.95 -11.53
N ASP A 173 1.63 1.75 -12.11
CA ASP A 173 2.19 1.60 -13.44
C ASP A 173 1.35 2.42 -14.46
N PRO A 174 1.96 3.37 -15.19
CA PRO A 174 1.20 4.25 -16.11
C PRO A 174 0.53 3.49 -17.24
N ARG A 175 1.04 2.31 -17.62
CA ARG A 175 0.45 1.46 -18.66
C ARG A 175 -0.93 0.93 -18.27
N LEU A 176 -1.23 0.86 -16.96
CA LEU A 176 -2.55 0.46 -16.44
C LEU A 176 -3.67 1.42 -16.86
N GLY A 177 -3.37 2.70 -17.05
CA GLY A 177 -4.36 3.67 -17.55
C GLY A 177 -4.89 3.34 -18.94
N ALA A 178 -3.98 2.96 -19.86
CA ALA A 178 -4.36 2.54 -21.21
C ALA A 178 -5.11 1.20 -21.21
N ILE A 179 -4.73 0.27 -20.31
CA ILE A 179 -5.44 -1.00 -20.13
C ILE A 179 -6.86 -0.72 -19.62
N ASP A 180 -7.01 0.09 -18.56
CA ASP A 180 -8.33 0.47 -18.01
C ASP A 180 -9.22 1.06 -19.10
N ALA A 181 -8.71 2.03 -19.88
CA ALA A 181 -9.46 2.65 -20.96
C ALA A 181 -9.92 1.64 -22.02
N GLY A 182 -9.03 0.74 -22.45
CA GLY A 182 -9.36 -0.31 -23.43
C GLY A 182 -10.38 -1.31 -22.89
N GLN A 183 -10.24 -1.77 -21.66
CA GLN A 183 -11.19 -2.71 -21.04
C GLN A 183 -12.57 -2.07 -20.82
N ARG A 184 -12.60 -0.81 -20.40
CA ARG A 184 -13.84 -0.04 -20.25
C ARG A 184 -14.56 0.16 -21.58
N ALA A 185 -13.82 0.53 -22.64
CA ALA A 185 -14.38 0.68 -23.97
C ALA A 185 -14.95 -0.64 -24.53
N ALA A 186 -14.28 -1.76 -24.23
CA ALA A 186 -14.72 -3.09 -24.63
C ALA A 186 -15.79 -3.71 -23.70
N GLY A 187 -16.07 -3.08 -22.55
CA GLY A 187 -16.96 -3.60 -21.54
C GLY A 187 -16.49 -4.91 -20.90
N ARG A 188 -15.18 -5.12 -20.81
CA ARG A 188 -14.59 -6.37 -20.32
C ARG A 188 -14.08 -6.24 -18.88
N PRO A 189 -14.34 -7.24 -18.02
CA PRO A 189 -13.76 -7.27 -16.68
C PRO A 189 -12.25 -7.49 -16.73
N TRP A 190 -11.55 -6.90 -15.78
CA TRP A 190 -10.12 -7.13 -15.64
C TRP A 190 -9.66 -7.07 -14.18
N LEU A 191 -8.65 -7.86 -13.85
CA LEU A 191 -8.15 -8.10 -12.50
C LEU A 191 -6.68 -7.70 -12.40
N LEU A 192 -6.31 -6.94 -11.36
CA LEU A 192 -4.92 -6.69 -11.00
C LEU A 192 -4.37 -7.79 -10.09
N VAL A 193 -3.11 -8.19 -10.34
CA VAL A 193 -2.35 -9.11 -9.48
C VAL A 193 -0.91 -8.61 -9.36
N ARG A 194 -0.43 -8.45 -8.14
CA ARG A 194 0.96 -8.11 -7.82
C ARG A 194 1.56 -9.18 -6.91
N PRO A 195 2.30 -10.15 -7.46
CA PRO A 195 2.93 -11.21 -6.66
C PRO A 195 4.25 -10.80 -6.03
N ALA A 196 4.93 -9.79 -6.62
CA ALA A 196 6.21 -9.28 -6.16
C ALA A 196 6.06 -8.19 -5.08
N GLY A 197 7.20 -7.69 -4.56
CA GLY A 197 7.24 -6.64 -3.56
C GLY A 197 7.24 -7.14 -2.12
N GLU A 198 7.17 -6.21 -1.14
CA GLU A 198 7.07 -6.55 0.28
C GLU A 198 5.76 -7.28 0.59
N GLN A 199 4.71 -7.01 -0.18
CA GLN A 199 3.37 -7.53 0.04
C GLN A 199 2.73 -7.95 -1.27
N ALA A 200 2.43 -9.24 -1.41
CA ALA A 200 1.66 -9.72 -2.55
C ALA A 200 0.19 -9.28 -2.44
N MET A 201 -0.41 -8.97 -3.59
CA MET A 201 -1.78 -8.43 -3.65
C MET A 201 -2.54 -8.99 -4.84
N ALA A 202 -3.87 -9.09 -4.68
CA ALA A 202 -4.80 -9.35 -5.78
C ALA A 202 -6.02 -8.42 -5.69
N GLY A 203 -6.57 -8.05 -6.83
CA GLY A 203 -7.67 -7.11 -6.95
C GLY A 203 -7.21 -5.65 -7.14
N PRO A 204 -8.17 -4.74 -7.37
CA PRO A 204 -9.59 -5.05 -7.54
C PRO A 204 -9.89 -5.78 -8.84
N LEU A 205 -11.02 -6.46 -8.90
CA LEU A 205 -11.64 -6.86 -10.14
C LEU A 205 -12.48 -5.68 -10.65
N PHE A 206 -12.03 -5.06 -11.71
CA PHE A 206 -12.76 -3.97 -12.36
C PHE A 206 -13.84 -4.52 -13.27
N THR A 207 -15.09 -4.09 -13.04
CA THR A 207 -16.26 -4.56 -13.78
C THR A 207 -16.96 -3.37 -14.45
N PRO A 208 -16.59 -2.99 -15.69
CA PRO A 208 -17.04 -1.75 -16.33
C PRO A 208 -18.57 -1.61 -16.48
N HIS A 209 -19.31 -2.71 -16.44
CA HIS A 209 -20.76 -2.73 -16.60
C HIS A 209 -21.55 -2.78 -15.30
N ALA A 210 -20.91 -2.85 -14.14
CA ALA A 210 -21.59 -2.97 -12.84
C ALA A 210 -22.31 -1.69 -12.37
N GLY A 211 -22.67 -0.80 -13.28
CA GLY A 211 -23.37 0.45 -12.99
C GLY A 211 -22.43 1.60 -12.62
N THR A 212 -23.01 2.74 -12.28
CA THR A 212 -22.29 4.01 -12.01
C THR A 212 -21.43 3.99 -10.74
N ALA A 213 -21.50 2.96 -9.93
CA ALA A 213 -20.78 2.85 -8.66
C ALA A 213 -19.42 2.11 -8.78
N SER A 214 -19.05 1.62 -9.99
CA SER A 214 -17.79 0.87 -10.18
C SER A 214 -16.61 1.82 -10.30
N ALA A 215 -15.62 1.67 -9.40
CA ALA A 215 -14.37 2.40 -9.48
C ALA A 215 -13.55 1.96 -10.70
N CYS A 216 -12.87 2.92 -11.35
CA CYS A 216 -11.85 2.62 -12.36
C CYS A 216 -10.45 2.63 -11.76
N TRP A 217 -9.44 2.24 -12.55
CA TRP A 217 -8.07 2.29 -12.09
C TRP A 217 -7.63 3.69 -11.64
N HIS A 218 -8.08 4.76 -12.30
CA HIS A 218 -7.74 6.13 -11.89
C HIS A 218 -8.31 6.49 -10.51
N CYS A 219 -9.43 5.92 -10.09
CA CYS A 219 -9.92 6.06 -8.72
C CYS A 219 -8.99 5.42 -7.71
N LEU A 220 -8.52 4.19 -8.01
CA LEU A 220 -7.54 3.48 -7.19
C LEU A 220 -6.21 4.24 -7.13
N ALA A 221 -5.65 4.62 -8.28
CA ALA A 221 -4.37 5.33 -8.38
C ALA A 221 -4.37 6.64 -7.61
N HIS A 222 -5.43 7.44 -7.71
CA HIS A 222 -5.59 8.67 -6.95
C HIS A 222 -5.52 8.45 -5.44
N ARG A 223 -6.24 7.44 -4.92
CA ARG A 223 -6.20 7.08 -3.50
C ARG A 223 -4.83 6.55 -3.09
N TRP A 224 -4.28 5.67 -3.90
CA TRP A 224 -2.98 5.07 -3.65
C TRP A 224 -1.87 6.11 -3.51
N GLN A 225 -1.81 7.08 -4.43
CA GLN A 225 -0.84 8.18 -4.36
C GLN A 225 -1.03 9.03 -3.11
N ARG A 226 -2.26 9.40 -2.78
CA ARG A 226 -2.55 10.24 -1.61
C ARG A 226 -2.28 9.55 -0.28
N ASN A 227 -2.47 8.25 -0.22
CA ASN A 227 -2.23 7.47 0.98
C ASN A 227 -0.75 7.13 1.21
N HIS A 228 0.14 7.51 0.26
CA HIS A 228 1.58 7.34 0.37
C HIS A 228 2.32 8.67 0.18
N PRO A 229 2.03 9.70 0.98
CA PRO A 229 2.57 11.05 0.76
C PRO A 229 4.10 11.12 0.85
N ALA A 230 4.72 10.23 1.61
CA ALA A 230 6.18 10.16 1.71
C ALA A 230 6.87 9.75 0.41
N ARG A 231 6.23 8.87 -0.36
CA ARG A 231 6.75 8.47 -1.68
C ARG A 231 6.71 9.64 -2.65
N ALA A 232 5.67 10.48 -2.57
CA ALA A 232 5.57 11.70 -3.35
C ALA A 232 6.68 12.70 -3.01
N ALA A 233 7.14 12.71 -1.75
CA ALA A 233 8.19 13.62 -1.27
C ALA A 233 9.61 13.19 -1.66
N GLN A 234 9.82 11.95 -2.08
CA GLN A 234 11.14 11.43 -2.46
C GLN A 234 11.64 11.87 -3.86
N GLY A 235 10.87 12.69 -4.55
CA GLY A 235 11.34 13.40 -5.73
C GLY A 235 11.33 12.54 -7.00
N GLY A 236 10.32 12.76 -7.77
CA GLY A 236 10.22 12.37 -9.17
C GLY A 236 9.31 13.38 -9.88
N PRO A 237 9.26 13.41 -11.20
CA PRO A 237 8.27 14.18 -11.91
C PRO A 237 6.86 13.81 -11.38
N PRO A 238 5.85 14.69 -11.50
CA PRO A 238 4.50 14.45 -10.97
C PRO A 238 3.88 13.10 -11.37
N HIS A 239 4.33 12.55 -12.50
CA HIS A 239 3.90 11.22 -13.00
C HIS A 239 4.55 10.05 -12.26
N ASP A 240 5.65 10.28 -11.53
CA ASP A 240 6.39 9.26 -10.78
C ASP A 240 6.14 9.36 -9.27
N SER A 241 5.42 10.40 -8.84
CA SER A 241 5.11 10.60 -7.43
C SER A 241 4.28 9.43 -6.89
N GLY A 242 4.72 8.88 -5.78
CA GLY A 242 4.05 7.77 -5.11
C GLY A 242 4.45 6.38 -5.58
N ARG A 243 5.31 6.24 -6.60
CA ARG A 243 5.85 4.94 -6.99
C ARG A 243 6.94 4.51 -6.02
N CYS A 244 6.90 3.24 -5.67
CA CYS A 244 7.96 2.58 -4.95
C CYS A 244 8.36 1.35 -5.78
N PRO A 245 9.59 1.27 -6.27
CA PRO A 245 10.04 0.07 -6.95
C PRO A 245 9.81 -1.14 -6.03
N PRO A 246 9.25 -2.23 -6.55
CA PRO A 246 9.00 -3.40 -5.71
C PRO A 246 10.33 -4.02 -5.29
N VAL A 247 10.38 -4.53 -4.06
CA VAL A 247 11.47 -5.39 -3.60
C VAL A 247 11.48 -6.64 -4.47
N ARG A 248 12.66 -7.07 -4.90
CA ARG A 248 12.80 -8.31 -5.68
C ARG A 248 12.30 -9.50 -4.88
N ALA A 249 11.49 -10.32 -5.50
CA ALA A 249 11.09 -11.61 -4.99
C ALA A 249 11.69 -12.70 -5.91
N GLY A 250 12.30 -13.72 -5.33
CA GLY A 250 12.77 -14.88 -6.10
C GLY A 250 11.59 -15.64 -6.72
N ALA A 251 11.86 -16.41 -7.79
CA ALA A 251 10.83 -17.15 -8.52
C ALA A 251 10.02 -18.10 -7.61
N ASP A 252 10.65 -18.78 -6.67
CA ASP A 252 9.99 -19.67 -5.72
C ASP A 252 9.02 -18.93 -4.79
N LEU A 253 9.40 -17.75 -4.32
CA LEU A 253 8.53 -16.92 -3.50
C LEU A 253 7.34 -16.41 -4.30
N ILE A 254 7.56 -15.99 -5.55
CA ILE A 254 6.49 -15.58 -6.46
C ILE A 254 5.52 -16.72 -6.71
N ALA A 255 6.01 -17.93 -7.01
CA ALA A 255 5.19 -19.11 -7.20
C ALA A 255 4.35 -19.44 -5.96
N THR A 256 4.96 -19.42 -4.78
CA THR A 256 4.27 -19.62 -3.50
C THR A 256 3.17 -18.59 -3.27
N ARG A 257 3.47 -17.32 -3.50
CA ARG A 257 2.50 -16.22 -3.34
C ARG A 257 1.35 -16.29 -4.33
N LEU A 258 1.61 -16.66 -5.57
CA LEU A 258 0.56 -16.88 -6.57
C LEU A 258 -0.39 -17.98 -6.13
N GLN A 259 0.13 -19.10 -5.62
CA GLN A 259 -0.72 -20.18 -5.07
C GLN A 259 -1.55 -19.68 -3.87
N ALA A 260 -0.95 -18.91 -2.97
CA ALA A 260 -1.65 -18.35 -1.82
C ALA A 260 -2.71 -17.30 -2.19
N LEU A 261 -2.54 -16.59 -3.32
CA LEU A 261 -3.53 -15.62 -3.83
C LEU A 261 -4.73 -16.28 -4.53
N LEU A 262 -4.61 -17.55 -4.95
CA LEU A 262 -5.65 -18.21 -5.73
C LEU A 262 -7.03 -18.20 -5.05
N PRO A 263 -7.19 -18.56 -3.76
CA PRO A 263 -8.49 -18.50 -3.08
C PRO A 263 -9.07 -17.08 -3.01
N THR A 264 -8.20 -16.07 -2.92
CA THR A 264 -8.61 -14.66 -2.91
C THR A 264 -9.18 -14.25 -4.26
N VAL A 265 -8.50 -14.62 -5.35
CA VAL A 265 -8.97 -14.34 -6.71
C VAL A 265 -10.29 -15.04 -7.00
N GLN A 266 -10.45 -16.29 -6.57
CA GLN A 266 -11.71 -17.01 -6.67
C GLN A 266 -12.85 -16.28 -5.96
N ARG A 267 -12.59 -15.75 -4.76
CA ARG A 267 -13.57 -14.95 -4.02
C ARG A 267 -13.94 -13.67 -4.75
N LEU A 268 -12.97 -12.96 -5.35
CA LEU A 268 -13.22 -11.76 -6.15
C LEU A 268 -14.09 -12.05 -7.37
N LEU A 269 -13.91 -13.21 -8.00
CA LEU A 269 -14.69 -13.63 -9.17
C LEU A 269 -16.08 -14.13 -8.80
N ALA A 270 -16.24 -14.74 -7.63
CA ALA A 270 -17.51 -15.31 -7.17
C ALA A 270 -18.49 -14.28 -6.59
N HIS A 271 -17.97 -13.18 -6.01
CA HIS A 271 -18.75 -12.24 -5.22
C HIS A 271 -18.61 -10.80 -5.73
N THR A 272 -19.68 -10.25 -6.28
CA THR A 272 -19.70 -8.89 -6.84
C THR A 272 -19.44 -7.80 -5.80
N ASP A 273 -19.80 -8.02 -4.54
CA ASP A 273 -19.52 -7.13 -3.41
C ASP A 273 -18.04 -7.12 -3.00
N ALA A 274 -17.33 -8.21 -3.27
CA ALA A 274 -15.88 -8.31 -3.06
C ALA A 274 -15.05 -7.77 -4.23
N ALA A 275 -15.62 -7.66 -5.43
CA ALA A 275 -14.91 -7.33 -6.67
C ALA A 275 -14.09 -6.05 -6.56
N GLN A 276 -14.66 -4.96 -6.03
CA GLN A 276 -14.01 -3.66 -5.86
C GLN A 276 -13.10 -3.61 -4.62
N THR A 277 -12.26 -4.62 -4.43
CA THR A 277 -11.41 -4.74 -3.23
C THR A 277 -10.01 -5.18 -3.62
N VAL A 278 -8.99 -4.48 -3.12
CA VAL A 278 -7.60 -4.96 -3.12
C VAL A 278 -7.42 -5.84 -1.88
N TRP A 279 -6.92 -7.03 -2.08
CA TRP A 279 -6.55 -7.94 -1.00
C TRP A 279 -5.04 -8.06 -0.90
N THR A 280 -4.49 -7.81 0.29
CA THR A 280 -3.10 -8.10 0.61
C THR A 280 -2.98 -9.51 1.17
N LEU A 281 -1.82 -10.15 0.96
CA LEU A 281 -1.59 -11.51 1.43
C LEU A 281 -1.02 -11.55 2.86
N GLU A 282 -0.07 -10.67 3.15
CA GLU A 282 0.71 -10.67 4.40
C GLU A 282 0.78 -9.27 5.03
N PRO A 283 -0.06 -8.96 6.03
CA PRO A 283 -1.20 -9.73 6.53
C PRO A 283 -2.35 -9.76 5.53
N SER A 284 -3.20 -10.78 5.64
CA SER A 284 -4.40 -10.86 4.79
C SER A 284 -5.42 -9.80 5.23
N GLN A 285 -5.58 -8.78 4.39
CA GLN A 285 -6.48 -7.65 4.64
C GLN A 285 -7.22 -7.23 3.37
N ALA A 286 -8.46 -6.80 3.56
CA ALA A 286 -9.30 -6.24 2.51
C ALA A 286 -9.23 -4.72 2.51
N HIS A 287 -9.00 -4.14 1.33
CA HIS A 287 -8.90 -2.72 1.10
C HIS A 287 -9.92 -2.30 0.03
N PRO A 288 -11.14 -1.91 0.41
CA PRO A 288 -12.18 -1.54 -0.55
C PRO A 288 -11.78 -0.34 -1.39
N VAL A 289 -12.07 -0.37 -2.67
CA VAL A 289 -11.83 0.71 -3.63
C VAL A 289 -13.15 1.38 -3.96
N ALA A 290 -13.28 2.66 -3.63
CA ALA A 290 -14.48 3.43 -3.90
C ALA A 290 -14.32 4.28 -5.17
N ALA A 291 -15.37 4.32 -5.99
CA ALA A 291 -15.46 5.26 -7.09
C ALA A 291 -15.45 6.70 -6.56
N ARG A 292 -14.72 7.58 -7.24
CA ARG A 292 -14.71 9.01 -6.94
C ARG A 292 -15.77 9.70 -7.79
N PRO A 293 -16.74 10.41 -7.18
CA PRO A 293 -17.83 11.02 -7.93
C PRO A 293 -17.37 11.99 -9.05
N GLN A 294 -16.28 12.74 -8.81
CA GLN A 294 -15.69 13.69 -9.75
C GLN A 294 -14.59 13.09 -10.64
N CYS A 295 -14.38 11.76 -10.62
CA CYS A 295 -13.35 11.13 -11.42
C CYS A 295 -13.50 11.47 -12.91
N PRO A 296 -12.47 12.01 -13.60
CA PRO A 296 -12.58 12.39 -15.01
C PRO A 296 -12.76 11.19 -15.94
N HIS A 297 -12.49 9.96 -15.48
CA HIS A 297 -12.56 8.74 -16.29
C HIS A 297 -13.84 7.92 -16.07
N CYS A 298 -14.41 7.92 -14.86
CA CYS A 298 -15.59 7.10 -14.55
C CYS A 298 -16.69 7.86 -13.80
N GLY A 299 -16.44 9.09 -13.38
CA GLY A 299 -17.38 9.94 -12.68
C GLY A 299 -17.90 11.10 -13.55
N THR A 300 -18.28 12.17 -12.91
CA THR A 300 -18.73 13.41 -13.54
C THR A 300 -17.63 14.47 -13.42
N PRO A 301 -16.88 14.78 -14.49
CA PRO A 301 -15.91 15.87 -14.48
C PRO A 301 -16.59 17.20 -14.13
N GLY A 302 -15.90 18.04 -13.35
CA GLY A 302 -16.47 19.33 -12.92
C GLY A 302 -17.67 19.23 -11.98
N LEU A 303 -17.89 18.10 -11.32
CA LEU A 303 -19.01 17.88 -10.39
C LEU A 303 -19.09 18.96 -9.32
N MET A 304 -17.94 19.40 -8.77
CA MET A 304 -17.92 20.43 -7.74
C MET A 304 -18.42 21.77 -8.27
N ALA A 305 -18.00 22.17 -9.48
CA ALA A 305 -18.47 23.40 -10.14
C ALA A 305 -19.97 23.35 -10.46
N LEU A 306 -20.48 22.15 -10.81
CA LEU A 306 -21.92 21.93 -11.00
C LEU A 306 -22.68 22.09 -9.67
N ARG A 307 -22.21 21.45 -8.62
CA ARG A 307 -22.83 21.48 -7.27
C ARG A 307 -22.83 22.87 -6.64
N GLN A 308 -21.80 23.67 -6.87
CA GLN A 308 -21.74 25.06 -6.39
C GLN A 308 -22.85 25.96 -6.97
N ARG A 309 -23.39 25.59 -8.12
CA ARG A 309 -24.48 26.36 -8.79
C ARG A 309 -25.87 25.89 -8.36
N GLU A 310 -25.97 24.75 -7.69
CA GLU A 310 -27.26 24.22 -7.22
C GLU A 310 -27.64 24.93 -5.92
N PRO A 311 -28.87 25.48 -5.84
CA PRO A 311 -29.34 26.06 -4.59
C PRO A 311 -29.53 24.99 -3.54
N ILE A 312 -29.09 25.29 -2.32
CA ILE A 312 -29.33 24.40 -1.17
C ILE A 312 -30.80 24.54 -0.76
N ALA A 313 -31.59 23.53 -1.03
CA ALA A 313 -32.97 23.43 -0.57
C ALA A 313 -33.00 22.60 0.73
N PRO A 314 -33.37 23.20 1.89
CA PRO A 314 -33.56 22.46 3.12
C PRO A 314 -34.67 21.43 2.95
N VAL A 315 -34.40 20.17 3.21
CA VAL A 315 -35.39 19.10 3.21
C VAL A 315 -35.70 18.75 4.67
N PRO A 316 -36.98 18.69 5.08
CA PRO A 316 -37.34 18.22 6.41
C PRO A 316 -36.77 16.82 6.64
N GLY A 317 -35.94 16.68 7.68
CA GLY A 317 -35.37 15.39 8.06
C GLY A 317 -36.32 14.62 8.95
N THR A 318 -36.40 13.30 8.76
CA THR A 318 -37.00 12.41 9.74
C THR A 318 -35.94 12.05 10.78
N HIS A 319 -36.25 12.27 12.06
CA HIS A 319 -35.37 11.89 13.17
C HIS A 319 -35.59 10.43 13.50
N ALA A 320 -34.61 9.58 13.23
CA ALA A 320 -34.71 8.14 13.48
C ALA A 320 -34.32 7.75 14.91
N ALA A 321 -33.44 8.51 15.56
CA ALA A 321 -32.93 8.18 16.88
C ALA A 321 -32.52 9.44 17.64
N ARG A 322 -32.82 9.47 18.94
CA ARG A 322 -32.23 10.38 19.90
C ARG A 322 -31.06 9.67 20.58
N ALA A 323 -29.89 10.26 20.52
CA ALA A 323 -28.70 9.74 21.17
C ALA A 323 -28.05 10.87 22.00
N ASP A 324 -26.99 10.54 22.74
CA ASP A 324 -26.22 11.46 23.57
C ASP A 324 -25.64 12.68 22.81
N GLY A 325 -25.49 12.59 21.50
CA GLY A 325 -25.07 13.72 20.64
C GLY A 325 -26.21 14.47 19.95
N GLY A 326 -27.47 14.28 20.37
CA GLY A 326 -28.65 14.93 19.79
C GLY A 326 -29.45 14.02 18.83
N TRP A 327 -30.15 14.66 17.88
CA TRP A 327 -30.98 13.94 16.91
C TRP A 327 -30.14 13.48 15.71
N ARG A 328 -30.32 12.22 15.31
CA ARG A 328 -29.69 11.64 14.13
C ARG A 328 -30.75 11.12 13.17
N SER A 329 -30.49 11.18 11.85
CA SER A 329 -31.36 10.59 10.83
C SER A 329 -31.17 9.06 10.75
N VAL A 330 -30.02 8.55 11.19
CA VAL A 330 -29.70 7.12 11.21
C VAL A 330 -28.93 6.76 12.50
N PRO A 331 -29.02 5.51 12.98
CA PRO A 331 -28.24 5.03 14.13
C PRO A 331 -26.72 5.14 13.88
N ALA A 332 -25.94 5.21 14.95
CA ALA A 332 -24.47 5.26 14.88
C ALA A 332 -23.89 4.03 14.19
N GLU A 333 -24.48 2.86 14.43
CA GLU A 333 -24.12 1.57 13.82
C GLU A 333 -24.20 1.64 12.29
N THR A 334 -25.29 2.20 11.76
CA THR A 334 -25.47 2.38 10.32
C THR A 334 -24.40 3.31 9.74
N THR A 335 -24.06 4.38 10.45
CA THR A 335 -22.99 5.31 10.05
C THR A 335 -21.64 4.60 10.00
N VAL A 336 -21.29 3.86 11.06
CA VAL A 336 -20.04 3.09 11.13
C VAL A 336 -19.98 2.05 10.02
N GLN A 337 -21.07 1.31 9.78
CA GLN A 337 -21.12 0.30 8.73
C GLN A 337 -20.87 0.91 7.33
N ARG A 338 -21.54 2.03 7.02
CA ARG A 338 -21.36 2.74 5.76
C ARG A 338 -19.94 3.25 5.57
N LEU A 339 -19.35 3.84 6.61
CA LEU A 339 -18.01 4.42 6.56
C LEU A 339 -16.90 3.37 6.70
N SER A 340 -17.18 2.15 7.16
CA SER A 340 -16.18 1.09 7.27
C SER A 340 -15.50 0.78 5.92
N ARG A 341 -16.20 0.93 4.81
CA ARG A 341 -15.63 0.78 3.46
C ARG A 341 -14.63 1.90 3.09
N GLN A 342 -14.59 2.98 3.85
CA GLN A 342 -13.66 4.09 3.66
C GLN A 342 -12.44 4.00 4.59
N VAL A 343 -12.33 2.93 5.39
CA VAL A 343 -11.23 2.72 6.33
C VAL A 343 -10.22 1.76 5.72
N SER A 344 -9.11 2.29 5.24
CA SER A 344 -8.00 1.53 4.70
C SER A 344 -6.76 2.41 4.58
N PRO A 345 -5.59 1.97 5.03
CA PRO A 345 -4.35 2.72 4.84
C PRO A 345 -3.93 2.82 3.36
N LEU A 346 -4.39 1.89 2.50
CA LEU A 346 -4.01 1.85 1.08
C LEU A 346 -5.00 2.61 0.18
N THR A 347 -6.30 2.44 0.42
CA THR A 347 -7.35 2.89 -0.52
C THR A 347 -8.43 3.76 0.12
N GLY A 348 -8.45 3.86 1.45
CA GLY A 348 -9.49 4.56 2.19
C GLY A 348 -9.29 6.07 2.26
N VAL A 349 -10.36 6.78 2.55
CA VAL A 349 -10.34 8.17 3.00
C VAL A 349 -9.76 8.25 4.41
N ILE A 350 -10.13 7.29 5.24
CA ILE A 350 -9.68 7.14 6.62
C ILE A 350 -8.59 6.07 6.63
N ALA A 351 -7.38 6.44 7.07
CA ALA A 351 -6.26 5.50 7.14
C ALA A 351 -6.47 4.46 8.26
N ARG A 352 -6.95 4.91 9.43
CA ARG A 352 -7.09 4.10 10.63
C ARG A 352 -8.15 4.66 11.58
N VAL A 353 -8.78 3.78 12.33
CA VAL A 353 -9.70 4.12 13.44
C VAL A 353 -9.32 3.25 14.64
N THR A 354 -8.96 3.87 15.77
CA THR A 354 -8.52 3.17 16.97
C THR A 354 -9.14 3.76 18.23
N PRO A 355 -9.48 2.95 19.25
CA PRO A 355 -9.88 3.46 20.56
C PRO A 355 -8.69 4.15 21.25
N LEU A 356 -8.93 5.21 21.97
CA LEU A 356 -7.97 5.89 22.85
C LEU A 356 -8.22 5.62 24.32
N THR A 357 -9.48 5.38 24.69
CA THR A 357 -9.86 4.96 26.04
C THR A 357 -10.06 3.45 26.08
N ALA A 358 -9.83 2.83 27.22
CA ALA A 358 -10.25 1.46 27.42
C ALA A 358 -11.77 1.37 27.29
N GLU A 359 -12.27 0.27 26.73
CA GLU A 359 -13.73 0.05 26.60
C GLU A 359 -14.44 -0.06 27.96
N THR A 360 -13.67 -0.23 29.03
CA THR A 360 -14.10 -0.28 30.42
C THR A 360 -14.27 1.09 31.08
N ASP A 361 -13.95 2.19 30.39
CA ASP A 361 -14.14 3.54 30.91
C ASP A 361 -15.64 3.91 30.80
N GLU A 362 -16.37 3.80 31.88
CA GLU A 362 -17.83 3.97 31.91
C GLU A 362 -18.28 5.41 31.66
N ALA A 363 -17.39 6.39 31.81
CA ALA A 363 -17.76 7.80 31.75
C ALA A 363 -17.78 8.35 30.30
N LEU A 364 -16.77 8.03 29.50
CA LEU A 364 -16.62 8.60 28.16
C LEU A 364 -15.70 7.73 27.29
N THR A 365 -16.19 7.27 26.18
CA THR A 365 -15.38 6.58 25.16
C THR A 365 -14.84 7.58 24.15
N VAL A 366 -13.55 7.45 23.81
CA VAL A 366 -12.89 8.29 22.80
C VAL A 366 -12.26 7.41 21.74
N TYR A 367 -12.53 7.72 20.46
CA TYR A 367 -11.90 7.12 19.32
C TYR A 367 -11.06 8.16 18.57
N ARG A 368 -9.95 7.69 17.99
CA ARG A 368 -9.11 8.43 17.07
C ARG A 368 -9.30 7.87 15.67
N SER A 369 -9.47 8.74 14.69
CA SER A 369 -9.32 8.44 13.27
C SER A 369 -8.20 9.26 12.66
N GLU A 370 -7.61 8.75 11.58
CA GLU A 370 -6.47 9.34 10.89
C GLU A 370 -6.78 9.47 9.40
N ILE A 371 -6.47 10.63 8.83
CA ILE A 371 -6.52 10.86 7.38
C ILE A 371 -5.16 11.30 6.88
N PHE A 372 -4.77 10.90 5.68
CA PHE A 372 -3.53 11.38 5.06
C PHE A 372 -3.67 12.84 4.65
N ARG A 373 -2.63 13.63 4.93
CA ARG A 373 -2.51 15.01 4.48
C ARG A 373 -1.81 15.06 3.14
N THR A 374 -2.26 15.96 2.28
CA THR A 374 -1.48 16.35 1.12
C THR A 374 -0.52 17.45 1.58
N PRO A 375 0.82 17.27 1.45
CA PRO A 375 1.75 18.34 1.74
C PRO A 375 1.43 19.58 0.90
N ALA A 376 1.53 20.77 1.50
CA ALA A 376 1.38 22.00 0.73
C ALA A 376 2.50 22.09 -0.33
N PRO A 377 2.22 22.62 -1.54
CA PRO A 377 3.24 22.82 -2.55
C PRO A 377 4.43 23.59 -1.97
N GLY A 378 5.65 23.09 -2.16
CA GLY A 378 6.88 23.71 -1.65
C GLY A 378 7.17 23.50 -0.17
N SER A 379 6.27 22.89 0.62
CA SER A 379 6.60 22.46 2.00
C SER A 379 7.31 21.13 1.96
N GLY A 380 8.43 21.01 2.71
CA GLY A 380 9.06 19.72 2.91
C GLY A 380 8.08 18.73 3.58
N PHE A 381 8.14 17.46 3.20
CA PHE A 381 7.28 16.39 3.75
C PHE A 381 7.30 16.34 5.30
N LEU A 382 8.43 16.69 5.91
CA LEU A 382 8.63 16.68 7.35
C LEU A 382 8.14 17.95 8.06
N ALA A 383 7.65 18.96 7.33
CA ALA A 383 7.15 20.21 7.92
C ALA A 383 5.86 20.00 8.75
N ALA A 384 5.11 18.93 8.49
CA ALA A 384 3.94 18.55 9.26
C ALA A 384 3.79 17.02 9.30
N PRO A 385 3.09 16.46 10.31
CA PRO A 385 2.80 15.03 10.33
C PRO A 385 2.11 14.58 9.04
N PRO A 386 2.42 13.39 8.51
CA PRO A 386 1.82 12.87 7.26
C PRO A 386 0.33 12.58 7.40
N THR A 387 -0.17 12.49 8.63
CA THR A 387 -1.58 12.25 8.93
C THR A 387 -2.15 13.37 9.78
N GLN A 388 -3.44 13.65 9.59
CA GLN A 388 -4.23 14.48 10.47
C GLN A 388 -5.06 13.59 11.36
N LEU A 389 -5.03 13.89 12.66
CA LEU A 389 -5.84 13.22 13.67
C LEU A 389 -7.21 13.90 13.79
N CYS A 390 -8.24 13.07 13.91
CA CYS A 390 -9.59 13.47 14.24
C CYS A 390 -10.03 12.65 15.45
N LEU A 391 -10.83 13.25 16.35
CA LEU A 391 -11.24 12.62 17.58
C LEU A 391 -12.77 12.58 17.65
N GLY A 392 -13.29 11.42 17.98
CA GLY A 392 -14.72 11.26 18.29
C GLY A 392 -14.91 10.79 19.70
N LYS A 393 -15.94 11.31 20.36
CA LYS A 393 -16.34 10.94 21.72
C LYS A 393 -17.82 10.62 21.79
N GLY A 394 -18.20 9.81 22.75
CA GLY A 394 -19.58 9.40 22.98
C GLY A 394 -19.71 8.58 24.26
N LEU A 395 -20.94 8.39 24.71
CA LEU A 395 -21.26 7.52 25.86
C LEU A 395 -21.18 6.02 25.50
N SER A 396 -21.04 5.70 24.21
CA SER A 396 -20.78 4.33 23.76
C SER A 396 -19.66 4.30 22.74
N ALA A 397 -18.96 3.16 22.64
CA ALA A 397 -17.90 2.92 21.66
C ALA A 397 -18.39 3.16 20.21
N MET A 398 -19.62 2.76 19.92
CA MET A 398 -20.21 2.93 18.58
C MET A 398 -20.44 4.41 18.23
N GLN A 399 -20.93 5.21 19.17
CA GLN A 399 -21.13 6.64 18.99
C GLN A 399 -19.79 7.40 18.85
N ALA A 400 -18.83 7.08 19.72
CA ALA A 400 -17.49 7.66 19.64
C ALA A 400 -16.81 7.34 18.31
N ARG A 401 -16.92 6.09 17.85
CA ARG A 401 -16.40 5.65 16.57
C ARG A 401 -17.07 6.36 15.39
N ALA A 402 -18.40 6.45 15.38
CA ALA A 402 -19.16 7.18 14.37
C ALA A 402 -18.74 8.66 14.31
N SER A 403 -18.58 9.32 15.48
CA SER A 403 -18.14 10.71 15.59
C SER A 403 -16.76 10.90 14.98
N ALA A 404 -15.77 10.06 15.34
CA ALA A 404 -14.40 10.13 14.81
C ALA A 404 -14.36 9.91 13.29
N MET A 405 -15.13 8.96 12.78
CA MET A 405 -15.17 8.68 11.34
C MET A 405 -15.86 9.80 10.55
N CYS A 406 -16.92 10.40 11.08
CA CYS A 406 -17.61 11.51 10.45
C CYS A 406 -16.71 12.76 10.38
N GLU A 407 -16.00 13.10 11.47
CA GLU A 407 -15.04 14.20 11.48
C GLU A 407 -13.92 13.99 10.45
N ALA A 408 -13.41 12.77 10.34
CA ALA A 408 -12.39 12.43 9.34
C ALA A 408 -12.89 12.68 7.91
N VAL A 409 -14.11 12.24 7.59
CA VAL A 409 -14.69 12.44 6.25
C VAL A 409 -14.99 13.92 6.00
N GLU A 410 -15.50 14.65 6.98
CA GLU A 410 -15.74 16.10 6.90
C GLU A 410 -14.46 16.86 6.56
N ARG A 411 -13.38 16.60 7.31
CA ARG A 411 -12.07 17.24 7.07
C ARG A 411 -11.47 16.85 5.74
N TYR A 412 -11.60 15.56 5.35
CA TYR A 412 -11.15 15.11 4.05
C TYR A 412 -11.89 15.80 2.90
N ALA A 413 -13.22 16.01 3.04
CA ALA A 413 -14.03 16.67 2.03
C ALA A 413 -13.67 18.16 1.84
N ALA A 414 -13.03 18.78 2.84
CA ALA A 414 -12.55 20.16 2.76
C ALA A 414 -11.17 20.29 2.07
N PHE A 415 -10.48 19.18 1.78
CA PHE A 415 -9.21 19.24 1.08
C PHE A 415 -9.41 19.31 -0.43
N HIS A 416 -8.64 20.21 -1.06
CA HIS A 416 -8.53 20.24 -2.52
C HIS A 416 -7.95 18.90 -3.04
N GLN A 417 -8.68 18.27 -3.95
CA GLN A 417 -8.32 16.95 -4.49
C GLN A 417 -7.47 17.06 -5.77
N GLY A 418 -7.41 18.22 -6.39
CA GLY A 418 -6.64 18.50 -7.60
C GLY A 418 -7.42 18.24 -8.90
N ASP A 419 -8.68 17.88 -8.82
CA ASP A 419 -9.57 17.59 -9.95
C ASP A 419 -10.97 18.22 -9.80
N GLU A 420 -11.06 19.31 -9.06
CA GLU A 420 -12.31 20.08 -8.84
C GLU A 420 -12.63 21.07 -9.95
N ALA A 421 -11.71 21.35 -10.85
CA ALA A 421 -11.84 22.35 -11.92
C ALA A 421 -12.73 21.92 -13.07
#